data_040968d55e7f0e19247481ca6d2f0a8d
#
_entry.id   040968d55e7f0e19247481ca6d2f0a8d
#
_cell.length_a   1.000
_cell.length_b   1.000
_cell.length_c   1.000
_cell.angle_alpha   90.00
_cell.angle_beta   90.00
_cell.angle_gamma   90.00
#
_symmetry.space_group_name_H-M   'P 1'
#
loop_
_entity.id
_entity.type
_entity.pdbx_description
1 polymer ?
#
loop_
_entity_poly.entity_id
_entity_poly.type
_entity_poly.pdbx_seq_one_letter_code
_entity_poly.pdbx_strand_id
1 'polypeptide(L)'
;MATVTEAIQALDPNCRFVLYGEPTSAQSFDLLFRLVVGLDENDSAILSSDSEVWQKHGITWALVDRELTNLNNAEPLKLLREERNLRIAETDWWASSDLTMSAERTAYRQALRDITKTDSSLDDVVWPNKPE
;
A
#
# COMPACT_ATOMS: atom_id res chain seq x y z
N MET A 1 -3.56 7.48 2.66
CA MET A 1 -4.35 6.61 3.55
C MET A 1 -5.00 5.51 2.74
N ALA A 2 -4.92 4.27 3.19
CA ALA A 2 -5.49 3.14 2.46
C ALA A 2 -7.02 3.16 2.50
N THR A 3 -7.65 2.62 1.46
CA THR A 3 -9.10 2.56 1.33
C THR A 3 -9.61 1.14 1.55
N VAL A 4 -10.92 1.01 1.81
CA VAL A 4 -11.56 -0.30 1.94
C VAL A 4 -11.42 -1.10 0.64
N THR A 5 -11.48 -0.44 -0.52
CA THR A 5 -11.25 -1.09 -1.81
C THR A 5 -9.87 -1.76 -1.86
N GLU A 6 -8.83 -1.03 -1.45
CA GLU A 6 -7.46 -1.57 -1.41
C GLU A 6 -7.34 -2.76 -0.44
N ALA A 7 -8.01 -2.67 0.73
CA ALA A 7 -8.01 -3.75 1.71
C ALA A 7 -8.68 -5.01 1.17
N ILE A 8 -9.83 -4.88 0.50
CA ILE A 8 -10.52 -6.01 -0.12
C ILE A 8 -9.67 -6.64 -1.22
N GLN A 9 -9.05 -5.82 -2.06
CA GLN A 9 -8.17 -6.30 -3.13
C GLN A 9 -6.93 -7.01 -2.59
N ALA A 10 -6.43 -6.60 -1.43
CA ALA A 10 -5.31 -7.27 -0.77
C ALA A 10 -5.74 -8.64 -0.20
N LEU A 11 -6.97 -8.75 0.30
CA LEU A 11 -7.52 -10.02 0.81
C LEU A 11 -7.82 -11.00 -0.33
N ASP A 12 -8.40 -10.51 -1.41
CA ASP A 12 -8.74 -11.31 -2.58
C ASP A 12 -8.63 -10.45 -3.85
N PRO A 13 -7.51 -10.55 -4.60
CA PRO A 13 -7.31 -9.76 -5.81
C PRO A 13 -8.36 -10.02 -6.91
N ASN A 14 -9.04 -11.16 -6.86
CA ASN A 14 -10.05 -11.53 -7.84
C ASN A 14 -11.47 -11.21 -7.38
N CYS A 15 -11.63 -10.62 -6.20
CA CYS A 15 -12.95 -10.26 -5.67
C CYS A 15 -13.60 -9.19 -6.51
N ARG A 16 -14.81 -9.46 -6.95
CA ARG A 16 -15.65 -8.47 -7.64
C ARG A 16 -16.71 -7.99 -6.67
N PHE A 17 -16.80 -6.70 -6.51
CA PHE A 17 -17.68 -6.10 -5.52
C PHE A 17 -18.09 -4.68 -5.93
N VAL A 18 -19.12 -4.17 -5.24
CA VAL A 18 -19.55 -2.79 -5.37
C VAL A 18 -19.55 -2.15 -3.98
N LEU A 19 -19.01 -0.95 -3.87
CA LEU A 19 -19.09 -0.12 -2.67
C LEU A 19 -19.88 1.15 -2.97
N TYR A 20 -20.90 1.41 -2.17
CA TYR A 20 -21.73 2.61 -2.30
C TYR A 20 -21.23 3.76 -1.41
N GLY A 21 -19.98 3.72 -0.99
CA GLY A 21 -19.31 4.70 -0.16
C GLY A 21 -18.14 4.07 0.56
N GLU A 22 -17.50 4.81 1.46
CA GLU A 22 -16.36 4.31 2.24
C GLU A 22 -16.84 3.84 3.62
N PRO A 23 -16.90 2.52 3.88
CA PRO A 23 -17.28 2.00 5.19
C PRO A 23 -16.27 2.35 6.28
N THR A 24 -16.76 2.63 7.47
CA THR A 24 -15.93 2.91 8.65
C THR A 24 -16.22 1.98 9.82
N SER A 25 -17.24 1.14 9.72
CA SER A 25 -17.66 0.21 10.76
C SER A 25 -18.33 -1.02 10.14
N ALA A 26 -18.54 -2.05 10.96
CA ALA A 26 -19.29 -3.24 10.53
C ALA A 26 -20.68 -2.89 10.03
N GLN A 27 -21.36 -1.96 10.69
CA GLN A 27 -22.70 -1.53 10.29
C GLN A 27 -22.68 -0.83 8.94
N SER A 28 -21.76 0.11 8.74
CA SER A 28 -21.65 0.82 7.46
C SER A 28 -21.20 -0.12 6.34
N PHE A 29 -20.34 -1.09 6.64
CA PHE A 29 -19.91 -2.11 5.68
C PHE A 29 -21.12 -2.93 5.19
N ASP A 30 -21.99 -3.37 6.10
CA ASP A 30 -23.19 -4.13 5.75
C ASP A 30 -24.14 -3.32 4.83
N LEU A 31 -24.17 -1.99 5.00
CA LEU A 31 -25.02 -1.12 4.19
C LEU A 31 -24.40 -0.80 2.83
N LEU A 32 -23.11 -0.71 2.74
CA LEU A 32 -22.40 -0.15 1.58
C LEU A 32 -21.77 -1.21 0.67
N PHE A 33 -21.46 -2.39 1.19
CA PHE A 33 -20.78 -3.43 0.43
C PHE A 33 -21.77 -4.40 -0.20
N ARG A 34 -21.48 -4.78 -1.46
CA ARG A 34 -22.21 -5.85 -2.16
C ARG A 34 -21.22 -6.70 -2.91
N LEU A 35 -21.28 -8.00 -2.70
CA LEU A 35 -20.43 -8.95 -3.39
C LEU A 35 -21.09 -9.32 -4.73
N VAL A 36 -20.30 -9.34 -5.81
CA VAL A 36 -20.73 -9.86 -7.10
C VAL A 36 -20.57 -11.39 -7.05
N VAL A 37 -21.70 -12.09 -7.11
CA VAL A 37 -21.73 -13.56 -7.00
C VAL A 37 -21.95 -14.26 -8.35
N GLY A 38 -22.17 -13.50 -9.41
CA GLY A 38 -22.36 -14.06 -10.75
C GLY A 38 -22.93 -13.01 -11.71
N LEU A 39 -23.33 -13.49 -12.89
CA LEU A 39 -23.97 -12.67 -13.90
C LEU A 39 -25.36 -13.26 -14.22
N ASP A 40 -26.33 -12.39 -14.50
CA ASP A 40 -27.66 -12.80 -14.93
C ASP A 40 -27.69 -13.08 -16.44
N GLU A 41 -28.88 -13.36 -16.97
CA GLU A 41 -29.09 -13.67 -18.41
C GLU A 41 -28.66 -12.52 -19.34
N ASN A 42 -28.59 -11.28 -18.83
CA ASN A 42 -28.22 -10.09 -19.58
C ASN A 42 -26.77 -9.67 -19.34
N ASP A 43 -25.94 -10.54 -18.74
CA ASP A 43 -24.56 -10.25 -18.33
C ASP A 43 -24.44 -9.13 -17.30
N SER A 44 -25.52 -8.88 -16.54
CA SER A 44 -25.50 -7.90 -15.44
C SER A 44 -25.05 -8.57 -14.13
N ALA A 45 -24.31 -7.86 -13.32
CA ALA A 45 -23.81 -8.38 -12.06
C ALA A 45 -24.93 -8.70 -11.08
N ILE A 46 -24.88 -9.91 -10.52
CA ILE A 46 -25.76 -10.33 -9.41
C ILE A 46 -25.06 -9.95 -8.11
N LEU A 47 -25.69 -9.06 -7.33
CA LEU A 47 -25.13 -8.55 -6.10
C LEU A 47 -25.73 -9.25 -4.88
N SER A 48 -24.87 -9.64 -3.92
CA SER A 48 -25.30 -10.22 -2.65
C SER A 48 -25.13 -9.23 -1.52
N SER A 49 -26.17 -9.03 -0.74
CA SER A 49 -26.14 -8.27 0.51
C SER A 49 -26.04 -9.18 1.74
N ASP A 50 -25.86 -10.48 1.55
CA ASP A 50 -25.81 -11.47 2.62
C ASP A 50 -24.39 -11.64 3.12
N SER A 51 -24.16 -11.23 4.38
CA SER A 51 -22.84 -11.31 5.02
C SER A 51 -22.34 -12.75 5.20
N GLU A 52 -23.23 -13.73 5.29
CA GLU A 52 -22.83 -15.15 5.33
C GLU A 52 -22.21 -15.59 4.01
N VAL A 53 -22.74 -15.09 2.89
CA VAL A 53 -22.16 -15.32 1.57
C VAL A 53 -20.80 -14.67 1.46
N TRP A 54 -20.66 -13.43 1.92
CA TRP A 54 -19.37 -12.73 1.92
C TRP A 54 -18.32 -13.50 2.72
N GLN A 55 -18.71 -14.03 3.89
CA GLN A 55 -17.81 -14.78 4.77
C GLN A 55 -17.27 -16.03 4.08
N LYS A 56 -18.09 -16.71 3.28
CA LYS A 56 -17.66 -17.89 2.51
C LYS A 56 -16.59 -17.55 1.48
N HIS A 57 -16.56 -16.30 1.02
CA HIS A 57 -15.54 -15.78 0.09
C HIS A 57 -14.37 -15.12 0.82
N GLY A 58 -14.31 -15.22 2.15
CA GLY A 58 -13.24 -14.65 2.94
C GLY A 58 -13.34 -13.14 3.17
N ILE A 59 -14.52 -12.56 2.95
CA ILE A 59 -14.74 -11.12 3.14
C ILE A 59 -15.64 -10.89 4.35
N THR A 60 -15.03 -10.36 5.42
CA THR A 60 -15.75 -9.91 6.62
C THR A 60 -15.20 -8.55 7.01
N TRP A 61 -15.99 -7.74 7.72
CA TRP A 61 -15.49 -6.45 8.19
C TRP A 61 -14.25 -6.60 9.08
N ALA A 62 -14.23 -7.63 9.94
CA ALA A 62 -13.07 -7.86 10.80
C ALA A 62 -11.78 -8.06 9.99
N LEU A 63 -11.84 -8.81 8.90
CA LEU A 63 -10.69 -9.03 8.01
C LEU A 63 -10.34 -7.79 7.22
N VAL A 64 -11.34 -7.07 6.70
CA VAL A 64 -11.15 -5.83 5.95
C VAL A 64 -10.52 -4.76 6.85
N ASP A 65 -11.04 -4.58 8.05
CA ASP A 65 -10.53 -3.60 9.02
C ASP A 65 -9.09 -3.91 9.43
N ARG A 66 -8.79 -5.19 9.65
CA ARG A 66 -7.43 -5.63 9.97
C ARG A 66 -6.47 -5.33 8.82
N GLU A 67 -6.86 -5.64 7.59
CA GLU A 67 -6.03 -5.38 6.42
C GLU A 67 -5.87 -3.88 6.19
N LEU A 68 -6.91 -3.10 6.40
CA LEU A 68 -6.86 -1.64 6.31
C LEU A 68 -5.85 -1.06 7.30
N THR A 69 -5.85 -1.57 8.53
CA THR A 69 -4.89 -1.18 9.57
C THR A 69 -3.46 -1.55 9.14
N ASN A 70 -3.26 -2.76 8.61
CA ASN A 70 -1.95 -3.20 8.13
C ASN A 70 -1.42 -2.31 7.01
N LEU A 71 -2.27 -1.97 6.04
CA LEU A 71 -1.89 -1.10 4.92
C LEU A 71 -1.56 0.31 5.39
N ASN A 72 -2.35 0.86 6.32
CA ASN A 72 -2.08 2.18 6.89
C ASN A 72 -0.79 2.21 7.70
N ASN A 73 -0.47 1.14 8.42
CA ASN A 73 0.78 1.04 9.18
C ASN A 73 2.01 0.86 8.28
N ALA A 74 1.84 0.26 7.12
CA ALA A 74 2.91 0.07 6.15
C ALA A 74 3.16 1.31 5.28
N GLU A 75 2.18 2.19 5.12
CA GLU A 75 2.26 3.36 4.25
C GLU A 75 3.42 4.32 4.60
N PRO A 76 3.66 4.69 5.88
CA PRO A 76 4.78 5.58 6.20
C PRO A 76 6.12 5.05 5.74
N LEU A 77 6.38 3.77 5.91
CA LEU A 77 7.62 3.14 5.46
C LEU A 77 7.71 3.09 3.93
N LYS A 78 6.60 2.83 3.27
CA LYS A 78 6.53 2.85 1.80
C LYS A 78 6.90 4.21 1.25
N LEU A 79 6.32 5.29 1.80
CA LEU A 79 6.64 6.67 1.38
C LEU A 79 8.10 7.01 1.63
N LEU A 80 8.66 6.57 2.75
CA LEU A 80 10.08 6.76 3.06
C LEU A 80 10.96 6.07 2.02
N ARG A 81 10.63 4.84 1.64
CA ARG A 81 11.37 4.09 0.62
C ARG A 81 11.29 4.74 -0.75
N GLU A 82 10.14 5.27 -1.12
CA GLU A 82 9.95 5.97 -2.39
C GLU A 82 10.84 7.22 -2.47
N GLU A 83 10.86 8.04 -1.43
CA GLU A 83 11.72 9.23 -1.36
C GLU A 83 13.20 8.84 -1.38
N ARG A 84 13.57 7.81 -0.60
CA ARG A 84 14.93 7.28 -0.61
C ARG A 84 15.35 6.87 -2.02
N ASN A 85 14.47 6.16 -2.75
CA ASN A 85 14.78 5.69 -4.10
C ASN A 85 14.97 6.84 -5.07
N LEU A 86 14.20 7.93 -4.94
CA LEU A 86 14.38 9.15 -5.73
C LEU A 86 15.76 9.75 -5.47
N ARG A 87 16.19 9.82 -4.21
CA ARG A 87 17.51 10.37 -3.84
C ARG A 87 18.66 9.51 -4.34
N ILE A 88 18.49 8.19 -4.33
CA ILE A 88 19.48 7.27 -4.91
C ILE A 88 19.54 7.49 -6.43
N ALA A 89 18.40 7.59 -7.09
CA ALA A 89 18.33 7.80 -8.55
C ALA A 89 19.00 9.10 -8.99
N GLU A 90 18.91 10.17 -8.20
CA GLU A 90 19.58 11.44 -8.47
C GLU A 90 21.10 11.29 -8.60
N THR A 91 21.67 10.29 -7.94
CA THR A 91 23.12 10.09 -7.87
C THR A 91 23.59 8.80 -8.58
N ASP A 92 22.72 8.12 -9.32
CA ASP A 92 23.10 6.90 -10.04
C ASP A 92 24.21 7.14 -11.04
N TRP A 93 24.27 8.34 -11.64
CA TRP A 93 25.33 8.70 -12.59
C TRP A 93 26.72 8.71 -11.92
N TRP A 94 26.81 8.87 -10.60
CA TRP A 94 28.09 8.78 -9.88
C TRP A 94 28.75 7.40 -9.99
N ALA A 95 27.94 6.36 -10.20
CA ALA A 95 28.40 4.99 -10.36
C ALA A 95 28.73 4.62 -11.80
N SER A 96 28.70 5.60 -12.71
CA SER A 96 29.06 5.41 -14.10
C SER A 96 30.51 4.91 -14.24
N SER A 97 30.76 4.02 -15.20
CA SER A 97 32.09 3.42 -15.42
C SER A 97 33.17 4.44 -15.76
N ASP A 98 32.78 5.62 -16.24
CA ASP A 98 33.71 6.70 -16.59
C ASP A 98 34.12 7.56 -15.41
N LEU A 99 33.51 7.33 -14.23
CA LEU A 99 33.75 8.14 -13.04
C LEU A 99 34.28 7.28 -11.90
N THR A 100 35.13 7.88 -11.07
CA THR A 100 35.55 7.27 -9.80
C THR A 100 34.74 7.91 -8.69
N MET A 101 33.96 7.12 -7.99
CA MET A 101 33.14 7.60 -6.88
C MET A 101 34.01 7.85 -5.65
N SER A 102 33.90 9.05 -5.07
CA SER A 102 34.63 9.37 -3.84
C SER A 102 34.09 8.58 -2.65
N ALA A 103 34.88 8.51 -1.57
CA ALA A 103 34.47 7.84 -0.34
C ALA A 103 33.22 8.50 0.26
N GLU A 104 33.12 9.80 0.21
CA GLU A 104 31.98 10.57 0.70
C GLU A 104 30.71 10.25 -0.10
N ARG A 105 30.83 10.14 -1.42
CA ARG A 105 29.69 9.78 -2.29
C ARG A 105 29.23 8.34 -2.05
N THR A 106 30.18 7.43 -1.89
CA THR A 106 29.88 6.03 -1.55
C THR A 106 29.16 5.94 -0.21
N ALA A 107 29.66 6.66 0.80
CA ALA A 107 29.05 6.70 2.13
C ALA A 107 27.64 7.27 2.11
N TYR A 108 27.41 8.34 1.33
CA TYR A 108 26.09 8.94 1.17
C TYR A 108 25.08 7.95 0.59
N ARG A 109 25.45 7.27 -0.51
CA ARG A 109 24.57 6.28 -1.15
C ARG A 109 24.29 5.09 -0.21
N GLN A 110 25.29 4.65 0.55
CA GLN A 110 25.08 3.58 1.52
C GLN A 110 24.18 4.03 2.67
N ALA A 111 24.33 5.24 3.16
CA ALA A 111 23.46 5.81 4.19
C ALA A 111 22.00 5.87 3.70
N LEU A 112 21.77 6.22 2.44
CA LEU A 112 20.42 6.19 1.85
C LEU A 112 19.84 4.77 1.81
N ARG A 113 20.63 3.77 1.43
CA ARG A 113 20.18 2.37 1.42
C ARG A 113 19.82 1.88 2.83
N ASP A 114 20.52 2.36 3.83
CA ASP A 114 20.35 1.94 5.22
C ASP A 114 19.33 2.76 5.99
N ILE A 115 18.74 3.80 5.38
CA ILE A 115 17.85 4.75 6.08
C ILE A 115 16.68 4.05 6.76
N THR A 116 16.15 2.99 6.17
CA THR A 116 15.00 2.25 6.72
C THR A 116 15.36 1.34 7.90
N LYS A 117 16.66 1.22 8.22
CA LYS A 117 17.12 0.50 9.42
C LYS A 117 16.95 1.34 10.68
N THR A 118 16.99 2.66 10.54
CA THR A 118 16.94 3.60 11.67
C THR A 118 15.68 4.46 11.68
N ASP A 119 15.08 4.71 10.52
CA ASP A 119 13.94 5.61 10.39
C ASP A 119 12.74 4.84 9.77
N SER A 120 11.54 5.22 10.17
CA SER A 120 10.31 4.50 9.78
C SER A 120 9.30 5.36 9.00
N SER A 121 9.51 6.68 8.95
CA SER A 121 8.60 7.58 8.23
C SER A 121 9.33 8.84 7.76
N LEU A 122 8.69 9.60 6.86
CA LEU A 122 9.19 10.90 6.42
C LEU A 122 9.15 11.93 7.54
N ASP A 123 8.31 11.73 8.55
CA ASP A 123 8.15 12.68 9.66
C ASP A 123 9.35 12.67 10.61
N ASP A 124 9.99 11.52 10.78
CA ASP A 124 11.11 11.35 11.72
C ASP A 124 12.46 11.15 11.02
N VAL A 125 12.49 11.11 9.69
CA VAL A 125 13.72 10.83 8.95
C VAL A 125 14.73 11.98 9.05
N VAL A 126 16.00 11.61 9.21
CA VAL A 126 17.13 12.53 9.11
C VAL A 126 17.95 12.09 7.88
N TRP A 127 17.86 12.88 6.81
CA TRP A 127 18.57 12.57 5.58
C TRP A 127 20.07 12.84 5.72
N PRO A 128 20.92 11.98 5.16
CA PRO A 128 22.37 12.26 5.12
C PRO A 128 22.64 13.46 4.22
N ASN A 129 23.70 14.18 4.52
CA ASN A 129 24.12 15.35 3.72
C ASN A 129 24.71 14.87 2.39
N LYS A 130 24.18 15.39 1.29
CA LYS A 130 24.65 15.06 -0.06
C LYS A 130 26.00 15.73 -0.30
N PRO A 131 27.08 14.97 -0.60
CA PRO A 131 28.37 15.56 -0.94
C PRO A 131 28.34 16.17 -2.34
N GLU A 132 29.25 17.09 -2.57
CA GLU A 132 29.44 17.73 -3.89
C GLU A 132 30.18 16.85 -4.87
#